data_1d3244db245d5294ab9beebf3ee1d6f1
#
_entry.id   1d3244db245d5294ab9beebf3ee1d6f1
#
_cell.length_a   1.000
_cell.length_b   1.000
_cell.length_c   1.000
_cell.angle_alpha   90.00
_cell.angle_beta   90.00
_cell.angle_gamma   90.00
#
_symmetry.space_group_name_H-M   'P 1'
#
loop_
_entity.id
_entity.type
_entity.pdbx_description
1 polymer ?
#
loop_
_entity_poly.entity_id
_entity_poly.type
_entity_poly.pdbx_seq_one_letter_code
_entity_poly.pdbx_strand_id
1 'polypeptide(L)'
;LANLSKADPAALRKMFYGSLHVYEAIRNSPRPVIAAVNGAAAGGGNELVVACDLAIAVESATFGQTGVRVGSAPVLGGTNFLAMTIGEKRAKEVAFMCRRYKAREALELGWINAVVADGELEAEVTKWADELLAMSPRYLEIAKISSNVWWNQSRDAYLSGLGMLVQAIGSPDMI
;
A
#
# COMPACT_ATOMS: atom_id res chain seq x y z
N LEU A 1 10.33 2.85 -14.09
CA LEU A 1 11.21 1.81 -13.49
C LEU A 1 12.44 1.50 -14.37
N ALA A 2 12.33 1.59 -15.70
CA ALA A 2 13.46 1.32 -16.63
C ALA A 2 14.74 2.15 -16.42
N ASN A 3 14.73 3.13 -15.52
CA ASN A 3 15.88 3.97 -15.19
C ASN A 3 16.41 3.82 -13.75
N LEU A 4 15.83 2.92 -12.94
CA LEU A 4 16.29 2.76 -11.54
C LEU A 4 17.73 2.22 -11.46
N SER A 5 18.12 1.31 -12.37
CA SER A 5 19.48 0.78 -12.44
C SER A 5 20.55 1.82 -12.81
N LYS A 6 20.12 2.95 -13.40
CA LYS A 6 20.99 4.08 -13.76
C LYS A 6 20.88 5.26 -12.79
N ALA A 7 20.01 5.18 -11.80
CA ALA A 7 19.81 6.24 -10.83
C ALA A 7 20.95 6.28 -9.81
N ASP A 8 21.29 7.48 -9.37
CA ASP A 8 22.24 7.66 -8.27
C ASP A 8 21.75 6.93 -7.00
N PRO A 9 22.58 6.06 -6.39
CA PRO A 9 22.22 5.35 -5.18
C PRO A 9 21.75 6.26 -4.03
N ALA A 10 22.31 7.47 -3.92
CA ALA A 10 21.89 8.43 -2.90
C ALA A 10 20.47 8.95 -3.17
N ALA A 11 20.14 9.23 -4.44
CA ALA A 11 18.79 9.63 -4.83
C ALA A 11 17.77 8.53 -4.59
N LEU A 12 18.11 7.28 -4.88
CA LEU A 12 17.25 6.12 -4.60
C LEU A 12 17.00 5.95 -3.09
N ARG A 13 18.05 6.04 -2.27
CA ARG A 13 17.90 6.02 -0.80
C ARG A 13 16.97 7.11 -0.32
N LYS A 14 17.17 8.36 -0.79
CA LYS A 14 16.32 9.49 -0.44
C LYS A 14 14.85 9.24 -0.82
N MET A 15 14.60 8.65 -2.00
CA MET A 15 13.27 8.29 -2.46
C MET A 15 12.62 7.24 -1.53
N PHE A 16 13.33 6.16 -1.20
CA PHE A 16 12.79 5.09 -0.35
C PHE A 16 12.52 5.58 1.08
N TYR A 17 13.42 6.34 1.68
CA TYR A 17 13.18 6.93 3.01
C TYR A 17 12.10 8.02 2.97
N GLY A 18 12.00 8.79 1.87
CA GLY A 18 10.90 9.71 1.65
C GLY A 18 9.54 9.00 1.60
N SER A 19 9.49 7.84 0.96
CA SER A 19 8.29 7.00 0.96
C SER A 19 7.88 6.55 2.35
N LEU A 20 8.85 6.19 3.22
CA LEU A 20 8.57 5.85 4.62
C LEU A 20 7.77 6.96 5.33
N HIS A 21 8.18 8.22 5.17
CA HIS A 21 7.47 9.34 5.79
C HIS A 21 6.02 9.48 5.32
N VAL A 22 5.75 9.20 4.03
CA VAL A 22 4.37 9.19 3.51
C VAL A 22 3.54 8.10 4.20
N TYR A 23 4.08 6.89 4.31
CA TYR A 23 3.39 5.79 4.98
C TYR A 23 3.16 6.07 6.47
N GLU A 24 4.17 6.58 7.16
CA GLU A 24 4.04 6.99 8.55
C GLU A 24 3.01 8.12 8.73
N ALA A 25 2.96 9.09 7.82
CA ALA A 25 1.97 10.15 7.86
C ALA A 25 0.54 9.62 7.70
N ILE A 26 0.33 8.66 6.78
CA ILE A 26 -0.98 8.01 6.59
C ILE A 26 -1.37 7.25 7.87
N ARG A 27 -0.49 6.40 8.39
CA ARG A 27 -0.77 5.54 9.55
C ARG A 27 -0.95 6.34 10.85
N ASN A 28 -0.19 7.42 11.03
CA ASN A 28 -0.25 8.27 12.23
C ASN A 28 -1.22 9.45 12.08
N SER A 29 -1.88 9.60 10.94
CA SER A 29 -2.93 10.63 10.78
C SER A 29 -4.01 10.45 11.85
N PRO A 30 -4.49 11.51 12.51
CA PRO A 30 -5.60 11.44 13.46
C PRO A 30 -6.96 11.22 12.78
N ARG A 31 -6.97 11.15 11.45
CA ARG A 31 -8.18 10.93 10.65
C ARG A 31 -8.03 9.67 9.81
N PRO A 32 -9.13 8.93 9.56
CA PRO A 32 -9.14 7.88 8.55
C PRO A 32 -8.70 8.41 7.18
N VAL A 33 -7.94 7.60 6.45
CA VAL A 33 -7.45 7.88 5.10
C VAL A 33 -8.05 6.85 4.15
N ILE A 34 -8.74 7.33 3.11
CA ILE A 34 -9.38 6.50 2.09
C ILE A 34 -8.51 6.51 0.83
N ALA A 35 -8.12 5.35 0.34
CA ALA A 35 -7.52 5.21 -0.98
C ALA A 35 -8.63 5.19 -2.05
N ALA A 36 -8.62 6.17 -2.95
CA ALA A 36 -9.47 6.23 -4.13
C ALA A 36 -8.70 5.68 -5.34
N VAL A 37 -8.96 4.42 -5.71
CA VAL A 37 -8.18 3.70 -6.72
C VAL A 37 -8.86 3.78 -8.07
N ASN A 38 -8.39 4.67 -8.93
CA ASN A 38 -8.95 4.94 -10.25
C ASN A 38 -8.27 4.19 -11.41
N GLY A 39 -7.41 3.21 -11.12
CA GLY A 39 -6.66 2.49 -12.15
C GLY A 39 -5.69 1.46 -11.57
N ALA A 40 -4.52 1.30 -12.19
CA ALA A 40 -3.54 0.30 -11.77
C ALA A 40 -2.80 0.70 -10.49
N ALA A 41 -3.04 0.01 -9.40
CA ALA A 41 -2.28 0.06 -8.15
C ALA A 41 -1.23 -1.05 -8.13
N ALA A 42 0.00 -0.75 -8.57
CA ALA A 42 1.08 -1.72 -8.68
C ALA A 42 2.35 -1.24 -7.96
N GLY A 43 3.07 -2.14 -7.31
CA GLY A 43 4.29 -1.81 -6.56
C GLY A 43 4.01 -0.76 -5.49
N GLY A 44 4.74 0.35 -5.50
CA GLY A 44 4.54 1.45 -4.55
C GLY A 44 3.12 2.02 -4.51
N GLY A 45 2.40 2.03 -5.64
CA GLY A 45 0.98 2.42 -5.66
C GLY A 45 0.10 1.47 -4.87
N ASN A 46 0.35 0.16 -4.97
CA ASN A 46 -0.35 -0.82 -4.15
C ASN A 46 0.04 -0.71 -2.67
N GLU A 47 1.30 -0.43 -2.39
CA GLU A 47 1.78 -0.23 -1.03
C GLU A 47 1.10 0.98 -0.37
N LEU A 48 0.86 2.07 -1.12
CA LEU A 48 0.05 3.21 -0.64
C LEU A 48 -1.40 2.79 -0.30
N VAL A 49 -2.03 1.99 -1.15
CA VAL A 49 -3.38 1.46 -0.87
C VAL A 49 -3.39 0.67 0.44
N VAL A 50 -2.40 -0.21 0.62
CA VAL A 50 -2.27 -1.02 1.85
C VAL A 50 -1.98 -0.15 3.09
N ALA A 51 -1.31 0.99 2.92
CA ALA A 51 -1.06 1.93 4.01
C ALA A 51 -2.32 2.68 4.46
N CYS A 52 -3.28 2.92 3.57
CA CYS A 52 -4.54 3.58 3.89
C CYS A 52 -5.42 2.72 4.81
N ASP A 53 -6.35 3.35 5.51
CA ASP A 53 -7.27 2.67 6.42
C ASP A 53 -8.41 1.99 5.66
N LEU A 54 -8.86 2.61 4.59
CA LEU A 54 -9.95 2.16 3.73
C LEU A 54 -9.54 2.30 2.27
N ALA A 55 -10.15 1.49 1.38
CA ALA A 55 -9.88 1.57 -0.04
C ALA A 55 -11.16 1.30 -0.87
N ILE A 56 -11.41 2.17 -1.84
CA ILE A 56 -12.49 2.05 -2.82
C ILE A 56 -11.85 2.07 -4.21
N ALA A 57 -12.25 1.18 -5.10
CA ALA A 57 -11.69 1.09 -6.44
C ALA A 57 -12.76 1.11 -7.52
N VAL A 58 -12.39 1.57 -8.71
CA VAL A 58 -13.21 1.36 -9.92
C VAL A 58 -13.11 -0.08 -10.41
N GLU A 59 -14.09 -0.56 -11.18
CA GLU A 59 -14.10 -1.93 -11.73
C GLU A 59 -12.89 -2.24 -12.64
N SER A 60 -12.41 -1.23 -13.39
CA SER A 60 -11.24 -1.35 -14.25
C SER A 60 -9.89 -1.36 -13.50
N ALA A 61 -9.89 -1.08 -12.19
CA ALA A 61 -8.66 -1.06 -11.39
C ALA A 61 -8.03 -2.45 -11.27
N THR A 62 -6.70 -2.46 -11.16
CA THR A 62 -5.91 -3.69 -10.93
C THR A 62 -4.91 -3.49 -9.81
N PHE A 63 -4.61 -4.57 -9.09
CA PHE A 63 -3.74 -4.58 -7.92
C PHE A 63 -2.59 -5.58 -8.11
N GLY A 64 -1.44 -5.32 -7.50
CA GLY A 64 -0.33 -6.26 -7.51
C GLY A 64 0.99 -5.68 -7.05
N GLN A 65 1.97 -6.56 -6.92
CA GLN A 65 3.36 -6.20 -6.67
C GLN A 65 4.21 -6.54 -7.89
N THR A 66 5.15 -5.68 -8.23
CA THR A 66 6.01 -5.85 -9.41
C THR A 66 7.51 -5.86 -9.06
N GLY A 67 7.84 -5.60 -7.79
CA GLY A 67 9.21 -5.36 -7.35
C GLY A 67 10.19 -6.45 -7.76
N VAL A 68 9.90 -7.71 -7.40
CA VAL A 68 10.79 -8.85 -7.66
C VAL A 68 11.08 -9.04 -9.16
N ARG A 69 10.10 -8.74 -10.04
CA ARG A 69 10.27 -8.85 -11.49
C ARG A 69 11.23 -7.79 -12.07
N VAL A 70 11.41 -6.68 -11.39
CA VAL A 70 12.19 -5.52 -11.87
C VAL A 70 13.42 -5.22 -10.99
N GLY A 71 13.91 -6.21 -10.28
CA GLY A 71 15.10 -6.05 -9.41
C GLY A 71 14.86 -5.16 -8.19
N SER A 72 13.65 -5.21 -7.63
CA SER A 72 13.26 -4.51 -6.39
C SER A 72 12.47 -5.45 -5.47
N ALA A 73 12.06 -4.98 -4.31
CA ALA A 73 11.24 -5.76 -3.38
C ALA A 73 10.10 -4.90 -2.81
N PRO A 74 8.91 -5.49 -2.53
CA PRO A 74 7.74 -4.78 -2.03
C PRO A 74 7.81 -4.57 -0.50
N VAL A 75 8.83 -3.87 -0.03
CA VAL A 75 9.15 -3.75 1.40
C VAL A 75 8.47 -2.58 2.10
N LEU A 76 7.78 -1.73 1.37
CA LEU A 76 7.01 -0.61 1.92
C LEU A 76 5.56 -1.02 2.25
N GLY A 77 5.38 -2.16 2.90
CA GLY A 77 4.08 -2.68 3.32
C GLY A 77 3.52 -3.80 2.44
N GLY A 78 4.06 -4.01 1.23
CA GLY A 78 3.60 -5.04 0.30
C GLY A 78 3.91 -6.47 0.74
N THR A 79 4.81 -6.67 1.68
CA THR A 79 5.13 -8.00 2.23
C THR A 79 4.52 -8.24 3.61
N ASN A 80 4.59 -7.26 4.50
CA ASN A 80 4.18 -7.41 5.90
C ASN A 80 2.71 -6.97 6.13
N PHE A 81 2.31 -5.75 5.75
CA PHE A 81 0.95 -5.28 5.99
C PHE A 81 -0.07 -5.96 5.08
N LEU A 82 0.27 -6.25 3.83
CA LEU A 82 -0.61 -6.99 2.95
C LEU A 82 -0.90 -8.39 3.52
N ALA A 83 0.10 -9.03 4.14
CA ALA A 83 -0.08 -10.33 4.80
C ALA A 83 -1.11 -10.28 5.95
N MET A 84 -1.18 -9.18 6.67
CA MET A 84 -2.20 -8.98 7.71
C MET A 84 -3.60 -8.72 7.13
N THR A 85 -3.66 -8.16 5.92
CA THR A 85 -4.92 -7.84 5.25
C THR A 85 -5.54 -9.04 4.55
N ILE A 86 -4.77 -9.76 3.71
CA ILE A 86 -5.28 -10.86 2.87
C ILE A 86 -4.73 -12.25 3.25
N GLY A 87 -3.99 -12.32 4.35
CA GLY A 87 -3.34 -13.53 4.81
C GLY A 87 -1.98 -13.79 4.13
N GLU A 88 -1.09 -14.47 4.87
CA GLU A 88 0.32 -14.64 4.49
C GLU A 88 0.50 -15.35 3.14
N LYS A 89 -0.26 -16.40 2.88
CA LYS A 89 -0.15 -17.19 1.63
C LYS A 89 -0.45 -16.34 0.40
N ARG A 90 -1.54 -15.57 0.43
CA ARG A 90 -1.94 -14.68 -0.68
C ARG A 90 -0.97 -13.53 -0.84
N ALA A 91 -0.53 -12.90 0.23
CA ALA A 91 0.45 -11.82 0.16
C ALA A 91 1.78 -12.30 -0.46
N LYS A 92 2.26 -13.49 -0.10
CA LYS A 92 3.43 -14.12 -0.71
C LYS A 92 3.23 -14.43 -2.19
N GLU A 93 2.06 -14.95 -2.59
CA GLU A 93 1.73 -15.17 -3.99
C GLU A 93 1.79 -13.85 -4.79
N VAL A 94 1.16 -12.78 -4.26
CA VAL A 94 1.20 -11.44 -4.89
C VAL A 94 2.65 -10.95 -5.02
N ALA A 95 3.43 -11.03 -3.95
CA ALA A 95 4.79 -10.51 -3.90
C ALA A 95 5.78 -11.30 -4.79
N PHE A 96 5.72 -12.63 -4.76
CA PHE A 96 6.71 -13.48 -5.43
C PHE A 96 6.37 -13.74 -6.90
N MET A 97 5.08 -13.93 -7.21
CA MET A 97 4.63 -14.24 -8.56
C MET A 97 4.38 -13.00 -9.41
N CYS A 98 4.32 -11.83 -8.80
CA CYS A 98 4.04 -10.55 -9.47
C CYS A 98 2.78 -10.61 -10.36
N ARG A 99 1.76 -11.34 -9.90
CA ARG A 99 0.47 -11.43 -10.59
C ARG A 99 -0.33 -10.16 -10.41
N ARG A 100 -1.22 -9.90 -11.36
CA ARG A 100 -2.21 -8.83 -11.27
C ARG A 100 -3.56 -9.41 -10.91
N TYR A 101 -4.26 -8.71 -10.02
CA TYR A 101 -5.60 -9.02 -9.54
C TYR A 101 -6.55 -7.93 -9.99
N LYS A 102 -7.73 -8.28 -10.45
CA LYS A 102 -8.80 -7.32 -10.76
C LYS A 102 -9.40 -6.77 -9.47
N ALA A 103 -10.10 -5.63 -9.56
CA ALA A 103 -10.74 -5.00 -8.41
C ALA A 103 -11.69 -5.94 -7.66
N ARG A 104 -12.48 -6.74 -8.38
CA ARG A 104 -13.39 -7.74 -7.77
C ARG A 104 -12.64 -8.82 -7.00
N GLU A 105 -11.54 -9.34 -7.53
CA GLU A 105 -10.69 -10.31 -6.84
C GLU A 105 -10.05 -9.70 -5.57
N ALA A 106 -9.62 -8.44 -5.64
CA ALA A 106 -9.08 -7.72 -4.49
C ALA A 106 -10.14 -7.51 -3.40
N LEU A 107 -11.39 -7.22 -3.79
CA LEU A 107 -12.51 -7.12 -2.85
C LEU A 107 -12.80 -8.47 -2.17
N GLU A 108 -12.87 -9.57 -2.92
CA GLU A 108 -13.11 -10.91 -2.40
C GLU A 108 -12.01 -11.37 -1.43
N LEU A 109 -10.77 -10.94 -1.65
CA LEU A 109 -9.64 -11.20 -0.77
C LEU A 109 -9.61 -10.32 0.49
N GLY A 110 -10.49 -9.33 0.61
CA GLY A 110 -10.46 -8.35 1.69
C GLY A 110 -9.32 -7.33 1.58
N TRP A 111 -8.76 -7.15 0.38
CA TRP A 111 -7.69 -6.19 0.11
C TRP A 111 -8.20 -4.75 0.07
N ILE A 112 -9.43 -4.57 -0.43
CA ILE A 112 -10.15 -3.30 -0.51
C ILE A 112 -11.56 -3.46 0.03
N ASN A 113 -12.24 -2.35 0.30
CA ASN A 113 -13.55 -2.31 0.96
C ASN A 113 -14.72 -2.26 -0.02
N ALA A 114 -14.56 -1.64 -1.20
CA ALA A 114 -15.62 -1.51 -2.18
C ALA A 114 -15.09 -1.42 -3.61
N VAL A 115 -15.95 -1.80 -4.56
CA VAL A 115 -15.73 -1.63 -5.99
C VAL A 115 -16.97 -0.96 -6.59
N VAL A 116 -16.73 0.10 -7.36
CA VAL A 116 -17.77 0.89 -8.04
C VAL A 116 -17.53 0.91 -9.55
N ALA A 117 -18.56 1.28 -10.31
CA ALA A 117 -18.42 1.48 -11.74
C ALA A 117 -17.41 2.59 -12.06
N ASP A 118 -16.77 2.49 -13.23
CA ASP A 118 -15.90 3.57 -13.71
C ASP A 118 -16.71 4.86 -13.83
N GLY A 119 -16.21 5.95 -13.24
CA GLY A 119 -16.92 7.22 -13.15
C GLY A 119 -17.67 7.48 -11.83
N GLU A 120 -17.91 6.45 -11.01
CA GLU A 120 -18.65 6.56 -9.74
C GLU A 120 -17.73 6.74 -8.51
N LEU A 121 -16.40 6.67 -8.72
CA LEU A 121 -15.42 6.64 -7.61
C LEU A 121 -15.51 7.87 -6.70
N GLU A 122 -15.55 9.07 -7.28
CA GLU A 122 -15.58 10.31 -6.52
C GLU A 122 -16.87 10.43 -5.68
N ALA A 123 -18.01 10.05 -6.25
CA ALA A 123 -19.29 10.07 -5.54
C ALA A 123 -19.28 9.12 -4.34
N GLU A 124 -18.79 7.88 -4.51
CA GLU A 124 -18.74 6.91 -3.42
C GLU A 124 -17.71 7.30 -2.34
N VAL A 125 -16.54 7.80 -2.76
CA VAL A 125 -15.53 8.31 -1.80
C VAL A 125 -16.08 9.48 -1.00
N THR A 126 -16.78 10.41 -1.64
CA THR A 126 -17.42 11.56 -0.97
C THR A 126 -18.48 11.08 0.04
N LYS A 127 -19.32 10.14 -0.35
CA LYS A 127 -20.32 9.54 0.54
C LYS A 127 -19.67 8.93 1.79
N TRP A 128 -18.61 8.13 1.63
CA TRP A 128 -17.91 7.56 2.78
C TRP A 128 -17.21 8.61 3.64
N ALA A 129 -16.66 9.66 3.01
CA ALA A 129 -16.08 10.79 3.72
C ALA A 129 -17.14 11.55 4.56
N ASP A 130 -18.32 11.78 4.00
CA ASP A 130 -19.44 12.45 4.69
C ASP A 130 -19.96 11.60 5.87
N GLU A 131 -20.04 10.27 5.70
CA GLU A 131 -20.37 9.34 6.79
C GLU A 131 -19.35 9.43 7.93
N LEU A 132 -18.04 9.48 7.62
CA LEU A 132 -16.98 9.65 8.60
C LEU A 132 -17.01 11.04 9.27
N LEU A 133 -17.30 12.09 8.51
CA LEU A 133 -17.41 13.46 9.02
C LEU A 133 -18.59 13.64 9.98
N ALA A 134 -19.65 12.83 9.85
CA ALA A 134 -20.78 12.80 10.77
C ALA A 134 -20.44 12.16 12.13
N MET A 135 -19.30 11.45 12.23
CA MET A 135 -18.85 10.82 13.47
C MET A 135 -18.03 11.78 14.33
N SER A 136 -17.90 11.47 15.63
CA SER A 136 -17.02 12.24 16.52
C SER A 136 -15.56 12.09 16.11
N PRO A 137 -14.85 13.17 15.77
CA PRO A 137 -13.45 13.11 15.36
C PRO A 137 -12.53 12.47 16.41
N ARG A 138 -12.84 12.68 17.70
CA ARG A 138 -12.07 12.11 18.82
C ARG A 138 -12.18 10.59 18.88
N TYR A 139 -13.40 10.06 18.68
CA TYR A 139 -13.60 8.61 18.75
C TYR A 139 -13.10 7.91 17.48
N LEU A 140 -13.13 8.56 16.32
CA LEU A 140 -12.49 8.06 15.10
C LEU A 140 -10.96 7.95 15.30
N GLU A 141 -10.33 8.96 15.90
CA GLU A 141 -8.92 8.92 16.22
C GLU A 141 -8.56 7.77 17.18
N ILE A 142 -9.33 7.58 18.24
CA ILE A 142 -9.13 6.48 19.19
C ILE A 142 -9.30 5.13 18.49
N ALA A 143 -10.33 4.98 17.67
CA ALA A 143 -10.57 3.77 16.89
C ALA A 143 -9.41 3.47 15.95
N LYS A 144 -8.90 4.47 15.23
CA LYS A 144 -7.74 4.32 14.34
C LYS A 144 -6.48 3.94 15.11
N ILE A 145 -6.15 4.63 16.19
CA ILE A 145 -4.96 4.34 17.02
C ILE A 145 -5.02 2.90 17.55
N SER A 146 -6.17 2.46 18.06
CA SER A 146 -6.33 1.10 18.57
C SER A 146 -6.28 0.03 17.47
N SER A 147 -6.71 0.36 16.25
CA SER A 147 -6.62 -0.54 15.09
C SER A 147 -5.19 -0.66 14.54
N ASN A 148 -4.34 0.34 14.79
CA ASN A 148 -2.96 0.37 14.30
C ASN A 148 -1.97 -0.46 15.13
N VAL A 149 -2.44 -1.31 16.04
CA VAL A 149 -1.57 -2.17 16.87
C VAL A 149 -0.63 -3.03 16.01
N TRP A 150 -1.11 -3.54 14.87
CA TRP A 150 -0.31 -4.34 13.94
C TRP A 150 0.75 -3.53 13.23
N TRP A 151 0.50 -2.25 12.93
CA TRP A 151 1.51 -1.32 12.42
C TRP A 151 2.67 -1.21 13.39
N ASN A 152 2.38 -0.94 14.65
CA ASN A 152 3.40 -0.77 15.68
C ASN A 152 4.24 -2.04 15.87
N GLN A 153 3.64 -3.21 15.84
CA GLN A 153 4.34 -4.50 15.97
C GLN A 153 5.17 -4.88 14.74
N SER A 154 4.75 -4.47 13.54
CA SER A 154 5.42 -4.84 12.29
C SER A 154 6.41 -3.80 11.80
N ARG A 155 6.50 -2.65 12.45
CA ARG A 155 7.34 -1.52 12.02
C ARG A 155 8.83 -1.89 11.92
N ASP A 156 9.33 -2.69 12.83
CA ASP A 156 10.73 -3.11 12.79
C ASP A 156 11.03 -4.05 11.62
N ALA A 157 10.12 -4.96 11.30
CA ALA A 157 10.24 -5.82 10.12
C ALA A 157 10.21 -5.00 8.82
N TYR A 158 9.37 -3.99 8.75
CA TYR A 158 9.30 -3.04 7.65
C TYR A 158 10.61 -2.27 7.49
N LEU A 159 11.16 -1.71 8.57
CA LEU A 159 12.44 -0.99 8.54
C LEU A 159 13.61 -1.90 8.17
N SER A 160 13.62 -3.14 8.65
CA SER A 160 14.62 -4.14 8.28
C SER A 160 14.56 -4.47 6.79
N GLY A 161 13.37 -4.67 6.24
CA GLY A 161 13.16 -4.90 4.80
C GLY A 161 13.63 -3.73 3.95
N LEU A 162 13.31 -2.51 4.35
CA LEU A 162 13.77 -1.29 3.69
C LEU A 162 15.30 -1.18 3.74
N GLY A 163 15.92 -1.48 4.89
CA GLY A 163 17.37 -1.48 5.05
C GLY A 163 18.06 -2.48 4.10
N MET A 164 17.52 -3.69 3.98
CA MET A 164 18.04 -4.69 3.03
C MET A 164 17.89 -4.23 1.58
N LEU A 165 16.75 -3.66 1.19
CA LEU A 165 16.54 -3.13 -0.15
C LEU A 165 17.54 -2.02 -0.48
N VAL A 166 17.76 -1.08 0.45
CA VAL A 166 18.71 0.03 0.28
C VAL A 166 20.15 -0.49 0.08
N GLN A 167 20.54 -1.58 0.75
CA GLN A 167 21.83 -2.21 0.57
C GLN A 167 21.96 -2.94 -0.78
N ALA A 168 20.88 -3.46 -1.32
CA ALA A 168 20.86 -4.13 -2.62
C ALA A 168 20.88 -3.17 -3.81
N ILE A 169 20.71 -1.86 -3.59
CA ILE A 169 20.77 -0.84 -4.64
C ILE A 169 22.14 -0.85 -5.32
N GLY A 170 22.14 -1.01 -6.64
CA GLY A 170 23.36 -1.09 -7.43
C GLY A 170 23.98 -2.48 -7.51
N SER A 171 23.33 -3.51 -6.95
CA SER A 171 23.75 -4.90 -7.14
C SER A 171 23.55 -5.36 -8.61
N PRO A 172 24.27 -6.41 -9.07
CA PRO A 172 24.08 -6.97 -10.41
C PRO A 172 22.66 -7.50 -10.67
N ASP A 173 21.89 -7.80 -9.62
CA ASP A 173 20.53 -8.32 -9.70
C ASP A 173 19.48 -7.22 -9.93
N MET A 174 19.90 -5.95 -9.93
CA MET A 174 19.03 -4.82 -10.21
C MET A 174 18.89 -4.64 -11.72
N ILE A 175 17.79 -5.13 -12.29
CA ILE A 175 17.49 -5.17 -13.73
C ILE A 175 16.76 -3.90 -14.19
#